data_2855aa8823d4fc8aad2b2d9f6530f753
#
_entry.id   2855aa8823d4fc8aad2b2d9f6530f753
#
_cell.length_a   1.000
_cell.length_b   1.000
_cell.length_c   1.000
_cell.angle_alpha   90.00
_cell.angle_beta   90.00
_cell.angle_gamma   90.00
#
_symmetry.space_group_name_H-M   'P 1'
#
loop_
_entity.id
_entity.type
_entity.pdbx_description
1 polymer ?
#
loop_
_entity_poly.entity_id
_entity_poly.type
_entity_poly.pdbx_seq_one_letter_code
_entity_poly.pdbx_strand_id
1 'polypeptide(L)'
;IKEKIKLNYQTADNFLDDKLLINFILQETNKKIGSKNDYKFLRIKSSINKDWQEKGQKISRYAGPKELEFGLLSIESSTGLIRTMITSKNPSINEYNRVISSVRPLGSTFKIIPYAAALIEGIKLSDKFEDLPICLESYCPKNFSEDYRGSISLIESFKSSSNIIPISITKNIGLKNIINLANSFGLGYEQEFEEFPSLAIGAYGDNLLNITNAYSAINNNGKIQSPEIIEKIESFKKQPIWENKSIPR
;
A
#
# COMPACT_ATOMS: atom_id res chain seq x y z
N ILE A 1 -18.38 -23.16 -17.94
CA ILE A 1 -17.90 -22.13 -18.89
C ILE A 1 -18.49 -20.82 -18.41
N LYS A 2 -17.70 -20.00 -17.67
CA LYS A 2 -18.13 -18.64 -17.29
C LYS A 2 -17.93 -17.77 -18.52
N GLU A 3 -19.02 -17.35 -19.16
CA GLU A 3 -18.97 -16.30 -20.17
C GLU A 3 -18.30 -15.06 -19.55
N LYS A 4 -17.16 -14.67 -20.13
CA LYS A 4 -16.55 -13.37 -19.82
C LYS A 4 -17.49 -12.31 -20.39
N ILE A 5 -18.21 -11.64 -19.51
CA ILE A 5 -19.03 -10.47 -19.90
C ILE A 5 -18.06 -9.47 -20.52
N LYS A 6 -18.19 -9.21 -21.80
CA LYS A 6 -17.49 -8.11 -22.47
C LYS A 6 -18.11 -6.81 -21.99
N LEU A 7 -17.47 -6.18 -21.01
CA LEU A 7 -17.87 -4.88 -20.52
C LEU A 7 -17.46 -3.82 -21.55
N ASN A 8 -18.43 -3.22 -22.24
CA ASN A 8 -18.24 -1.99 -22.99
C ASN A 8 -18.34 -0.83 -22.01
N TYR A 9 -17.25 -0.09 -21.83
CA TYR A 9 -17.23 1.10 -20.99
C TYR A 9 -17.00 2.35 -21.83
N GLN A 10 -17.57 3.46 -21.39
CA GLN A 10 -17.32 4.79 -21.93
C GLN A 10 -16.90 5.68 -20.75
N THR A 11 -15.72 6.27 -20.82
CA THR A 11 -15.30 7.26 -19.84
C THR A 11 -15.91 8.61 -20.24
N ALA A 12 -16.51 9.31 -19.27
CA ALA A 12 -17.22 10.56 -19.54
C ALA A 12 -16.33 11.64 -20.22
N ASP A 13 -15.02 11.60 -19.98
CA ASP A 13 -14.06 12.63 -20.40
C ASP A 13 -12.84 12.09 -21.17
N ASN A 14 -12.81 10.83 -21.60
CA ASN A 14 -11.66 10.20 -22.29
C ASN A 14 -10.28 10.37 -21.61
N PHE A 15 -10.24 10.74 -20.31
CA PHE A 15 -8.99 10.99 -19.60
C PHE A 15 -8.37 9.70 -19.02
N LEU A 16 -9.14 8.62 -18.92
CA LEU A 16 -8.68 7.32 -18.44
C LEU A 16 -8.35 6.43 -19.65
N ASP A 17 -7.10 6.51 -20.10
CA ASP A 17 -6.56 5.63 -21.15
C ASP A 17 -5.79 4.42 -20.54
N ASP A 18 -5.91 4.21 -19.24
CA ASP A 18 -5.31 3.11 -18.52
C ASP A 18 -6.30 1.95 -18.38
N LYS A 19 -6.20 0.99 -19.31
CA LYS A 19 -7.06 -0.21 -19.33
C LYS A 19 -6.94 -1.05 -18.05
N LEU A 20 -5.77 -1.06 -17.42
CA LEU A 20 -5.55 -1.82 -16.19
C LEU A 20 -6.26 -1.15 -15.00
N LEU A 21 -6.23 0.18 -14.94
CA LEU A 21 -7.00 0.94 -13.95
C LEU A 21 -8.50 0.72 -14.14
N ILE A 22 -8.99 0.78 -15.37
CA ILE A 22 -10.40 0.53 -15.68
C ILE A 22 -10.79 -0.89 -15.28
N ASN A 23 -9.97 -1.89 -15.63
CA ASN A 23 -10.22 -3.28 -15.24
C ASN A 23 -10.27 -3.43 -13.70
N PHE A 24 -9.40 -2.75 -12.97
CA PHE A 24 -9.44 -2.74 -11.52
C PHE A 24 -10.75 -2.13 -10.99
N ILE A 25 -11.18 -0.98 -11.50
CA ILE A 25 -12.48 -0.36 -11.14
C ILE A 25 -13.64 -1.32 -11.42
N LEU A 26 -13.62 -2.01 -12.54
CA LEU A 26 -14.68 -2.97 -12.90
C LEU A 26 -14.68 -4.21 -11.98
N GLN A 27 -13.51 -4.71 -11.60
CA GLN A 27 -13.38 -5.81 -10.65
C GLN A 27 -13.94 -5.41 -9.27
N GLU A 28 -13.56 -4.24 -8.77
CA GLU A 28 -14.08 -3.72 -7.50
C GLU A 28 -15.59 -3.46 -7.58
N THR A 29 -16.10 -2.96 -8.70
CA THR A 29 -17.55 -2.82 -8.92
C THR A 29 -18.27 -4.16 -8.79
N ASN A 30 -17.77 -5.19 -9.47
CA ASN A 30 -18.37 -6.53 -9.41
C ASN A 30 -18.37 -7.14 -8.00
N LYS A 31 -17.32 -6.90 -7.21
CA LYS A 31 -17.29 -7.31 -5.81
C LYS A 31 -18.42 -6.68 -4.99
N LYS A 32 -18.76 -5.40 -5.27
CA LYS A 32 -19.76 -4.65 -4.51
C LYS A 32 -21.20 -4.97 -4.88
N ILE A 33 -21.48 -5.17 -6.18
CA ILE A 33 -22.83 -5.45 -6.65
C ILE A 33 -23.17 -6.95 -6.66
N GLY A 34 -22.16 -7.82 -6.55
CA GLY A 34 -22.32 -9.28 -6.63
C GLY A 34 -22.63 -9.79 -8.03
N SER A 35 -22.52 -11.11 -8.22
CA SER A 35 -22.68 -11.78 -9.53
C SER A 35 -24.13 -11.97 -10.00
N LYS A 36 -25.13 -11.59 -9.20
CA LYS A 36 -26.56 -11.83 -9.47
C LYS A 36 -27.30 -10.66 -10.11
N ASN A 37 -26.60 -9.61 -10.49
CA ASN A 37 -27.24 -8.38 -10.93
C ASN A 37 -27.34 -8.30 -12.46
N ASP A 38 -28.59 -8.30 -12.96
CA ASP A 38 -28.96 -8.13 -14.38
C ASP A 38 -28.89 -6.65 -14.85
N TYR A 39 -28.00 -5.86 -14.27
CA TYR A 39 -27.85 -4.48 -14.72
C TYR A 39 -27.19 -4.42 -16.10
N LYS A 40 -27.94 -4.02 -17.14
CA LYS A 40 -27.41 -3.82 -18.49
C LYS A 40 -26.47 -2.60 -18.58
N PHE A 41 -26.71 -1.59 -17.75
CA PHE A 41 -25.92 -0.35 -17.74
C PHE A 41 -25.76 0.16 -16.31
N LEU A 42 -24.55 0.55 -15.97
CA LEU A 42 -24.18 1.14 -14.70
C LEU A 42 -23.45 2.47 -14.91
N ARG A 43 -23.63 3.39 -13.97
CA ARG A 43 -22.80 4.58 -13.80
C ARG A 43 -21.92 4.38 -12.61
N ILE A 44 -20.61 4.43 -12.79
CA ILE A 44 -19.62 4.23 -11.73
C ILE A 44 -18.91 5.56 -11.54
N LYS A 45 -18.98 6.11 -10.34
CA LYS A 45 -18.19 7.26 -9.93
C LYS A 45 -16.97 6.74 -9.18
N SER A 46 -15.79 6.88 -9.79
CA SER A 46 -14.52 6.55 -9.14
C SER A 46 -14.05 7.72 -8.27
N SER A 47 -13.18 7.40 -7.30
CA SER A 47 -12.54 8.38 -6.43
C SER A 47 -11.30 9.03 -7.06
N ILE A 48 -10.94 8.64 -8.28
CA ILE A 48 -9.75 9.16 -8.98
C ILE A 48 -9.88 10.66 -9.20
N ASN A 49 -8.87 11.40 -8.77
CA ASN A 49 -8.73 12.81 -9.08
C ASN A 49 -8.12 12.97 -10.47
N LYS A 50 -8.87 13.57 -11.38
CA LYS A 50 -8.48 13.73 -12.80
C LYS A 50 -7.12 14.41 -12.96
N ASP A 51 -6.93 15.55 -12.30
CA ASP A 51 -5.70 16.35 -12.45
C ASP A 51 -4.46 15.60 -11.91
N TRP A 52 -4.63 14.87 -10.81
CA TRP A 52 -3.54 14.08 -10.22
C TRP A 52 -3.23 12.87 -11.09
N GLN A 53 -4.25 12.22 -11.63
CA GLN A 53 -4.07 11.08 -12.52
C GLN A 53 -3.34 11.48 -13.80
N GLU A 54 -3.75 12.57 -14.46
CA GLU A 54 -3.09 13.09 -15.66
C GLU A 54 -1.63 13.52 -15.40
N LYS A 55 -1.38 14.20 -14.28
CA LYS A 55 -0.02 14.58 -13.85
C LYS A 55 0.82 13.34 -13.57
N GLY A 56 0.27 12.35 -12.85
CA GLY A 56 0.94 11.08 -12.56
C GLY A 56 1.32 10.34 -13.84
N GLN A 57 0.41 10.25 -14.81
CA GLN A 57 0.69 9.64 -16.12
C GLN A 57 1.78 10.37 -16.91
N LYS A 58 1.80 11.70 -16.87
CA LYS A 58 2.88 12.47 -17.50
C LYS A 58 4.22 12.19 -16.82
N ILE A 59 4.27 12.25 -15.50
CA ILE A 59 5.49 12.00 -14.73
C ILE A 59 6.01 10.58 -14.98
N SER A 60 5.14 9.57 -14.98
CA SER A 60 5.54 8.16 -15.13
C SER A 60 6.29 7.88 -16.42
N ARG A 61 5.96 8.59 -17.52
CA ARG A 61 6.64 8.45 -18.82
C ARG A 61 8.12 8.83 -18.76
N TYR A 62 8.48 9.73 -17.86
CA TYR A 62 9.84 10.27 -17.70
C TYR A 62 10.53 9.78 -16.42
N ALA A 63 9.81 9.03 -15.56
CA ALA A 63 10.35 8.53 -14.30
C ALA A 63 11.35 7.40 -14.53
N GLY A 64 12.60 7.61 -14.14
CA GLY A 64 13.68 6.62 -14.21
C GLY A 64 14.11 6.21 -15.64
N PRO A 65 15.03 5.25 -15.76
CA PRO A 65 15.46 4.68 -17.03
C PRO A 65 14.30 4.11 -17.85
N LYS A 66 14.43 4.11 -19.17
CA LYS A 66 13.36 3.64 -20.07
C LYS A 66 12.96 2.17 -19.84
N GLU A 67 13.92 1.37 -19.45
CA GLU A 67 13.80 -0.07 -19.23
C GLU A 67 13.09 -0.40 -17.91
N LEU A 68 13.03 0.56 -16.97
CA LEU A 68 12.35 0.36 -15.69
C LEU A 68 10.88 0.70 -15.79
N GLU A 69 10.08 -0.17 -15.23
CA GLU A 69 8.65 0.04 -15.08
C GLU A 69 8.33 0.87 -13.84
N PHE A 70 7.15 1.45 -13.84
CA PHE A 70 6.72 2.41 -12.84
C PHE A 70 5.30 2.10 -12.35
N GLY A 71 5.09 2.22 -11.05
CA GLY A 71 3.78 2.24 -10.41
C GLY A 71 3.70 3.39 -9.42
N LEU A 72 2.56 4.07 -9.34
CA LEU A 72 2.32 5.14 -8.38
C LEU A 72 0.91 5.01 -7.81
N LEU A 73 0.79 5.24 -6.51
CA LEU A 73 -0.47 5.24 -5.80
C LEU A 73 -0.55 6.43 -4.85
N SER A 74 -1.71 7.05 -4.78
CA SER A 74 -2.04 8.06 -3.77
C SER A 74 -3.36 7.69 -3.11
N ILE A 75 -3.36 7.61 -1.77
CA ILE A 75 -4.52 7.33 -0.93
C ILE A 75 -4.78 8.53 -0.02
N GLU A 76 -6.02 8.95 0.08
CA GLU A 76 -6.46 9.92 1.07
C GLU A 76 -6.61 9.22 2.43
N SER A 77 -5.73 9.54 3.36
CA SER A 77 -5.58 8.80 4.61
C SER A 77 -6.84 8.77 5.48
N SER A 78 -7.63 9.86 5.47
CA SER A 78 -8.84 9.99 6.28
C SER A 78 -10.01 9.13 5.80
N THR A 79 -10.07 8.85 4.49
CA THR A 79 -11.20 8.17 3.85
C THR A 79 -10.85 6.81 3.24
N GLY A 80 -9.57 6.54 2.99
CA GLY A 80 -9.11 5.38 2.23
C GLY A 80 -9.27 5.52 0.71
N LEU A 81 -9.77 6.67 0.21
CA LEU A 81 -10.03 6.85 -1.20
C LEU A 81 -8.74 6.92 -2.04
N ILE A 82 -8.69 6.11 -3.08
CA ILE A 82 -7.60 6.11 -4.04
C ILE A 82 -7.78 7.30 -4.97
N ARG A 83 -6.87 8.28 -4.88
CA ARG A 83 -6.95 9.52 -5.67
C ARG A 83 -6.15 9.48 -6.95
N THR A 84 -5.12 8.64 -7.01
CA THR A 84 -4.29 8.41 -8.21
C THR A 84 -3.79 6.98 -8.20
N MET A 85 -3.83 6.31 -9.34
CA MET A 85 -3.25 4.99 -9.53
C MET A 85 -2.64 4.91 -10.92
N ILE A 86 -1.31 4.88 -11.02
CA ILE A 86 -0.58 4.63 -12.26
C ILE A 86 -0.12 3.18 -12.22
N THR A 87 -0.66 2.37 -13.09
CA THR A 87 -0.49 0.90 -13.07
C THR A 87 0.80 0.44 -13.72
N SER A 88 1.29 1.22 -14.67
CA SER A 88 2.55 0.98 -15.40
C SER A 88 2.97 2.24 -16.16
N LYS A 89 4.19 2.24 -16.69
CA LYS A 89 4.69 3.31 -17.57
C LYS A 89 3.90 3.42 -18.88
N ASN A 90 3.54 2.27 -19.46
CA ASN A 90 2.77 2.14 -20.68
C ASN A 90 1.58 1.20 -20.48
N PRO A 91 0.48 1.67 -19.89
CA PRO A 91 -0.67 0.81 -19.56
C PRO A 91 -1.38 0.24 -20.78
N SER A 92 -1.20 0.81 -21.97
CA SER A 92 -1.76 0.29 -23.24
C SER A 92 -1.04 -0.95 -23.77
N ILE A 93 0.19 -1.19 -23.36
CA ILE A 93 1.04 -2.31 -23.81
C ILE A 93 1.13 -3.39 -22.72
N ASN A 94 1.05 -3.00 -21.45
CA ASN A 94 1.20 -3.89 -20.31
C ASN A 94 -0.14 -4.45 -19.83
N GLU A 95 -0.17 -5.75 -19.53
CA GLU A 95 -1.33 -6.42 -18.92
C GLU A 95 -1.19 -6.60 -17.39
N TYR A 96 -0.14 -6.03 -16.79
CA TYR A 96 0.22 -6.24 -15.38
C TYR A 96 0.10 -4.96 -14.56
N ASN A 97 -0.89 -4.93 -13.66
CA ASN A 97 -1.08 -3.82 -12.72
C ASN A 97 -0.06 -3.92 -11.58
N ARG A 98 0.99 -3.11 -11.64
CA ARG A 98 2.08 -3.13 -10.66
C ARG A 98 1.70 -2.68 -9.27
N VAL A 99 0.64 -1.90 -9.15
CA VAL A 99 0.20 -1.38 -7.84
C VAL A 99 -0.35 -2.50 -6.96
N ILE A 100 -1.11 -3.43 -7.55
CA ILE A 100 -1.82 -4.48 -6.79
C ILE A 100 -1.21 -5.87 -6.96
N SER A 101 -0.48 -6.11 -8.07
CA SER A 101 0.00 -7.46 -8.39
C SER A 101 1.50 -7.64 -8.20
N SER A 102 2.28 -6.53 -8.12
CA SER A 102 3.74 -6.62 -7.96
C SER A 102 4.11 -6.77 -6.50
N VAL A 103 4.34 -8.00 -6.08
CA VAL A 103 4.90 -8.29 -4.75
C VAL A 103 6.41 -8.08 -4.80
N ARG A 104 6.92 -7.19 -3.93
CA ARG A 104 8.34 -6.84 -3.84
C ARG A 104 8.78 -6.76 -2.39
N PRO A 105 10.05 -7.11 -2.08
CA PRO A 105 10.58 -6.88 -0.74
C PRO A 105 10.39 -5.44 -0.33
N LEU A 106 9.78 -5.23 0.83
CA LEU A 106 9.46 -3.89 1.34
C LEU A 106 10.72 -3.14 1.79
N GLY A 107 11.76 -3.88 2.21
CA GLY A 107 12.98 -3.29 2.72
C GLY A 107 12.69 -2.30 3.85
N SER A 108 13.42 -1.21 3.90
CA SER A 108 13.29 -0.22 4.98
C SER A 108 11.92 0.45 5.10
N THR A 109 11.02 0.31 4.13
CA THR A 109 9.66 0.81 4.29
C THR A 109 8.86 0.00 5.32
N PHE A 110 9.21 -1.27 5.55
CA PHE A 110 8.58 -2.09 6.59
C PHE A 110 8.95 -1.65 8.01
N LYS A 111 10.09 -0.98 8.21
CA LYS A 111 10.58 -0.60 9.56
C LYS A 111 9.59 0.24 10.37
N ILE A 112 8.64 0.89 9.69
CA ILE A 112 7.56 1.62 10.36
C ILE A 112 6.78 0.73 11.35
N ILE A 113 6.69 -0.59 11.10
CA ILE A 113 5.96 -1.54 11.96
C ILE A 113 6.68 -1.77 13.30
N PRO A 114 7.97 -2.18 13.36
CA PRO A 114 8.67 -2.31 14.64
C PRO A 114 8.78 -0.98 15.40
N TYR A 115 8.92 0.16 14.71
CA TYR A 115 8.90 1.46 15.40
C TYR A 115 7.52 1.80 15.95
N ALA A 116 6.44 1.50 15.24
CA ALA A 116 5.09 1.65 15.75
C ALA A 116 4.84 0.74 16.96
N ALA A 117 5.31 -0.52 16.91
CA ALA A 117 5.24 -1.44 18.05
C ALA A 117 5.96 -0.87 19.27
N ALA A 118 7.15 -0.31 19.11
CA ALA A 118 7.88 0.33 20.20
C ALA A 118 7.08 1.45 20.87
N LEU A 119 6.44 2.30 20.06
CA LEU A 119 5.60 3.40 20.56
C LEU A 119 4.34 2.88 21.28
N ILE A 120 3.74 1.80 20.80
CA ILE A 120 2.57 1.15 21.44
C ILE A 120 2.96 0.58 22.81
N GLU A 121 4.16 0.02 22.93
CA GLU A 121 4.72 -0.47 24.21
C GLU A 121 5.17 0.67 25.15
N GLY A 122 4.94 1.93 24.78
CA GLY A 122 5.23 3.09 25.61
C GLY A 122 6.67 3.61 25.52
N ILE A 123 7.48 3.08 24.61
CA ILE A 123 8.82 3.60 24.31
C ILE A 123 8.67 4.99 23.68
N LYS A 124 9.44 5.97 24.18
CA LYS A 124 9.38 7.35 23.71
C LYS A 124 10.34 7.57 22.56
N LEU A 125 10.05 8.55 21.72
CA LEU A 125 10.92 8.95 20.61
C LEU A 125 12.32 9.39 21.08
N SER A 126 12.43 9.87 22.32
CA SER A 126 13.70 10.31 22.95
C SER A 126 14.49 9.17 23.58
N ASP A 127 13.90 7.99 23.80
CA ASP A 127 14.56 6.89 24.47
C ASP A 127 15.74 6.39 23.66
N LYS A 128 16.84 6.04 24.36
CA LYS A 128 18.11 5.69 23.75
C LYS A 128 18.20 4.19 23.47
N PHE A 129 18.80 3.88 22.34
CA PHE A 129 19.11 2.52 21.88
C PHE A 129 20.56 2.46 21.41
N GLU A 130 21.17 1.30 21.58
CA GLU A 130 22.54 1.06 21.14
C GLU A 130 22.55 0.61 19.67
N ASP A 131 23.03 1.47 18.77
CA ASP A 131 23.28 1.16 17.37
C ASP A 131 24.68 0.59 17.22
N LEU A 132 24.85 -0.66 17.67
CA LEU A 132 26.10 -1.44 17.69
C LEU A 132 25.87 -2.80 17.01
N PRO A 133 26.91 -3.49 16.54
CA PRO A 133 26.77 -4.82 15.98
C PRO A 133 26.01 -5.76 16.91
N ILE A 134 24.99 -6.40 16.38
CA ILE A 134 24.12 -7.35 17.10
C ILE A 134 23.92 -8.60 16.24
N CYS A 135 23.82 -9.75 16.89
CA CYS A 135 23.33 -10.98 16.26
C CYS A 135 22.07 -11.47 16.95
N LEU A 136 21.12 -11.97 16.18
CA LEU A 136 19.95 -12.67 16.65
C LEU A 136 20.02 -14.09 16.06
N GLU A 137 20.33 -15.06 16.88
CA GLU A 137 20.71 -16.41 16.45
C GLU A 137 21.89 -16.37 15.45
N SER A 138 21.73 -16.91 14.25
CA SER A 138 22.73 -16.86 13.18
C SER A 138 22.65 -15.60 12.29
N TYR A 139 21.69 -14.72 12.52
CA TYR A 139 21.48 -13.52 11.72
C TYR A 139 22.13 -12.29 12.37
N CYS A 140 23.15 -11.74 11.72
CA CYS A 140 23.89 -10.55 12.17
C CYS A 140 23.66 -9.42 11.13
N PRO A 141 22.64 -8.55 11.33
CA PRO A 141 22.38 -7.44 10.43
C PRO A 141 23.50 -6.40 10.48
N LYS A 142 23.72 -5.73 9.35
CA LYS A 142 24.59 -4.56 9.27
C LYS A 142 23.80 -3.35 8.81
N ASN A 143 24.19 -2.15 9.25
CA ASN A 143 23.71 -0.92 8.64
C ASN A 143 24.22 -0.83 7.19
N PHE A 144 23.48 -0.10 6.35
CA PHE A 144 23.82 0.00 4.91
C PHE A 144 25.21 0.60 4.66
N SER A 145 25.60 1.59 5.46
CA SER A 145 26.94 2.22 5.42
C SER A 145 28.01 1.43 6.19
N GLU A 146 27.64 0.32 6.83
CA GLU A 146 28.48 -0.43 7.80
C GLU A 146 28.96 0.40 8.99
N ASP A 147 28.47 1.63 9.15
CA ASP A 147 28.76 2.50 10.29
C ASP A 147 27.75 2.28 11.41
N TYR A 148 28.25 2.40 12.65
CA TYR A 148 27.43 2.31 13.85
C TYR A 148 27.53 3.61 14.65
N ARG A 149 26.39 4.09 15.15
CA ARG A 149 26.29 5.42 15.75
C ARG A 149 26.35 5.43 17.28
N GLY A 150 26.48 4.24 17.88
CA GLY A 150 26.46 4.11 19.35
C GLY A 150 25.08 4.42 19.92
N SER A 151 25.03 5.14 21.02
CA SER A 151 23.76 5.46 21.72
C SER A 151 23.01 6.58 21.00
N ILE A 152 21.93 6.24 20.31
CA ILE A 152 21.04 7.18 19.58
C ILE A 152 19.58 7.05 20.03
N SER A 153 18.81 8.11 19.85
CA SER A 153 17.38 8.07 20.18
C SER A 153 16.57 7.27 19.15
N LEU A 154 15.37 6.81 19.56
CA LEU A 154 14.46 6.10 18.67
C LEU A 154 14.18 6.89 17.39
N ILE A 155 13.96 8.22 17.51
CA ILE A 155 13.70 9.07 16.35
C ILE A 155 14.93 9.24 15.45
N GLU A 156 16.14 9.32 16.02
CA GLU A 156 17.38 9.36 15.23
C GLU A 156 17.63 8.07 14.50
N SER A 157 17.33 6.92 15.12
CA SER A 157 17.45 5.62 14.47
C SER A 157 16.47 5.45 13.30
N PHE A 158 15.23 5.94 13.46
CA PHE A 158 14.25 5.96 12.37
C PHE A 158 14.73 6.84 11.21
N LYS A 159 15.19 8.06 11.50
CA LYS A 159 15.71 9.01 10.48
C LYS A 159 16.91 8.47 9.73
N SER A 160 17.81 7.76 10.41
CA SER A 160 19.00 7.16 9.80
C SER A 160 18.71 5.81 9.12
N SER A 161 17.48 5.30 9.28
CA SER A 161 17.11 3.99 8.76
C SER A 161 18.03 2.86 9.28
N SER A 162 18.42 2.90 10.58
CA SER A 162 19.21 1.84 11.20
C SER A 162 18.58 0.46 10.93
N ASN A 163 19.43 -0.53 10.64
CA ASN A 163 19.02 -1.94 10.57
C ASN A 163 19.09 -2.63 11.93
N ILE A 164 19.83 -2.07 12.85
CA ILE A 164 20.13 -2.67 14.17
C ILE A 164 18.93 -2.49 15.12
N ILE A 165 18.44 -1.26 15.22
CA ILE A 165 17.43 -0.93 16.24
C ILE A 165 16.07 -1.59 15.98
N PRO A 166 15.53 -1.69 14.75
CA PRO A 166 14.32 -2.49 14.50
C PRO A 166 14.46 -3.96 14.88
N ILE A 167 15.64 -4.55 14.70
CA ILE A 167 15.94 -5.93 15.13
C ILE A 167 15.94 -6.01 16.66
N SER A 168 16.59 -5.06 17.35
CA SER A 168 16.62 -4.99 18.80
C SER A 168 15.21 -4.82 19.39
N ILE A 169 14.39 -3.94 18.82
CA ILE A 169 12.99 -3.77 19.18
C ILE A 169 12.22 -5.09 19.02
N THR A 170 12.37 -5.74 17.87
CA THR A 170 11.69 -7.00 17.54
C THR A 170 12.12 -8.11 18.49
N LYS A 171 13.40 -8.17 18.88
CA LYS A 171 13.90 -9.11 19.89
C LYS A 171 13.20 -8.93 21.24
N ASN A 172 12.96 -7.69 21.66
CA ASN A 172 12.37 -7.37 22.96
C ASN A 172 10.85 -7.56 22.98
N ILE A 173 10.15 -7.14 21.92
CA ILE A 173 8.69 -7.21 21.81
C ILE A 173 8.24 -8.62 21.38
N GLY A 174 9.06 -9.35 20.65
CA GLY A 174 8.76 -10.63 20.04
C GLY A 174 8.28 -10.52 18.61
N LEU A 175 8.84 -11.35 17.73
CA LEU A 175 8.57 -11.35 16.29
C LEU A 175 7.09 -11.55 15.98
N LYS A 176 6.40 -12.45 16.72
CA LYS A 176 4.97 -12.70 16.55
C LYS A 176 4.11 -11.44 16.79
N ASN A 177 4.47 -10.59 17.74
CA ASN A 177 3.76 -9.35 18.00
C ASN A 177 3.97 -8.33 16.87
N ILE A 178 5.16 -8.30 16.28
CA ILE A 178 5.46 -7.49 15.10
C ILE A 178 4.62 -7.96 13.89
N ILE A 179 4.51 -9.29 13.67
CA ILE A 179 3.67 -9.89 12.63
C ILE A 179 2.20 -9.53 12.84
N ASN A 180 1.69 -9.71 14.06
CA ASN A 180 0.30 -9.36 14.38
C ASN A 180 0.00 -7.87 14.13
N LEU A 181 0.96 -7.00 14.48
CA LEU A 181 0.83 -5.58 14.19
C LEU A 181 0.85 -5.31 12.68
N ALA A 182 1.75 -5.91 11.92
CA ALA A 182 1.80 -5.79 10.46
C ALA A 182 0.48 -6.23 9.81
N ASN A 183 -0.08 -7.36 10.25
CA ASN A 183 -1.40 -7.83 9.79
C ASN A 183 -2.51 -6.82 10.11
N SER A 184 -2.48 -6.18 11.28
CA SER A 184 -3.46 -5.16 11.65
C SER A 184 -3.36 -3.89 10.77
N PHE A 185 -2.20 -3.64 10.18
CA PHE A 185 -1.97 -2.60 9.18
C PHE A 185 -2.28 -3.03 7.74
N GLY A 186 -2.84 -4.24 7.56
CA GLY A 186 -3.24 -4.76 6.26
C GLY A 186 -2.10 -5.31 5.42
N LEU A 187 -0.94 -5.57 6.01
CA LEU A 187 0.16 -6.28 5.38
C LEU A 187 -0.01 -7.80 5.56
N GLY A 188 0.56 -8.62 4.67
CA GLY A 188 0.54 -10.08 4.82
C GLY A 188 -0.63 -10.80 4.17
N TYR A 189 -1.49 -10.11 3.42
CA TYR A 189 -2.64 -10.74 2.75
C TYR A 189 -2.25 -11.65 1.58
N GLU A 190 -1.16 -11.31 0.89
CA GLU A 190 -0.72 -12.04 -0.30
C GLU A 190 0.19 -13.23 0.04
N GLN A 191 0.88 -13.17 1.18
CA GLN A 191 1.80 -14.19 1.66
C GLN A 191 1.80 -14.22 3.19
N GLU A 192 1.81 -15.41 3.77
CA GLU A 192 2.04 -15.53 5.22
C GLU A 192 3.44 -15.06 5.58
N PHE A 193 3.55 -14.40 6.73
CA PHE A 193 4.85 -13.99 7.24
C PHE A 193 5.65 -15.21 7.68
N GLU A 194 6.85 -15.35 7.16
CA GLU A 194 7.81 -16.29 7.71
C GLU A 194 8.53 -15.67 8.91
N GLU A 195 8.69 -16.47 9.98
CA GLU A 195 9.25 -15.98 11.25
C GLU A 195 10.79 -15.88 11.18
N PHE A 196 11.31 -14.99 10.37
CA PHE A 196 12.74 -14.69 10.30
C PHE A 196 13.07 -13.34 10.96
N PRO A 197 14.19 -13.22 11.68
CA PRO A 197 14.63 -11.95 12.26
C PRO A 197 14.75 -10.81 11.26
N SER A 198 15.14 -11.11 10.01
CA SER A 198 15.25 -10.13 8.93
C SER A 198 13.91 -9.52 8.50
N LEU A 199 12.78 -10.07 8.94
CA LEU A 199 11.46 -9.46 8.75
C LEU A 199 11.42 -8.03 9.29
N ALA A 200 12.03 -7.78 10.46
CA ALA A 200 12.05 -6.45 11.10
C ALA A 200 12.66 -5.33 10.24
N ILE A 201 13.42 -5.69 9.22
CA ILE A 201 14.02 -4.76 8.26
C ILE A 201 13.47 -4.92 6.84
N GLY A 202 12.34 -5.64 6.71
CA GLY A 202 11.57 -5.72 5.48
C GLY A 202 12.02 -6.80 4.49
N ALA A 203 12.62 -7.89 4.98
CA ALA A 203 12.83 -9.09 4.17
C ALA A 203 11.49 -9.85 3.99
N TYR A 204 10.49 -9.12 3.54
CA TYR A 204 9.13 -9.58 3.29
C TYR A 204 8.58 -8.85 2.08
N GLY A 205 7.84 -9.56 1.24
CA GLY A 205 7.26 -9.01 0.03
C GLY A 205 5.79 -8.64 0.19
N ASP A 206 5.43 -7.44 -0.25
CA ASP A 206 4.03 -7.02 -0.38
C ASP A 206 3.85 -6.12 -1.60
N ASN A 207 2.62 -5.76 -1.92
CA ASN A 207 2.30 -4.87 -3.03
C ASN A 207 2.25 -3.40 -2.61
N LEU A 208 2.25 -2.51 -3.59
CA LEU A 208 2.26 -1.06 -3.34
C LEU A 208 0.97 -0.58 -2.66
N LEU A 209 -0.18 -1.21 -2.95
CA LEU A 209 -1.45 -0.84 -2.34
C LEU A 209 -1.43 -1.07 -0.83
N ASN A 210 -0.99 -2.25 -0.39
CA ASN A 210 -0.97 -2.62 1.03
C ASN A 210 0.00 -1.74 1.83
N ILE A 211 1.23 -1.55 1.35
CA ILE A 211 2.20 -0.71 2.07
C ILE A 211 1.78 0.76 2.11
N THR A 212 1.21 1.30 1.02
CA THR A 212 0.69 2.68 1.01
C THR A 212 -0.44 2.84 2.01
N ASN A 213 -1.33 1.84 2.10
CA ASN A 213 -2.42 1.86 3.07
C ASN A 213 -1.92 1.78 4.52
N ALA A 214 -0.89 0.98 4.80
CA ALA A 214 -0.25 0.92 6.12
C ALA A 214 0.28 2.30 6.54
N TYR A 215 0.96 3.02 5.63
CA TYR A 215 1.41 4.39 5.89
C TYR A 215 0.25 5.38 6.06
N SER A 216 -0.85 5.18 5.32
CA SER A 216 -2.03 6.04 5.45
C SER A 216 -2.66 5.95 6.85
N ALA A 217 -2.63 4.77 7.48
CA ALA A 217 -3.13 4.58 8.84
C ALA A 217 -2.34 5.42 9.86
N ILE A 218 -1.03 5.53 9.71
CA ILE A 218 -0.19 6.35 10.60
C ILE A 218 -0.55 7.83 10.45
N ASN A 219 -0.70 8.31 9.22
CA ASN A 219 -1.13 9.69 8.96
C ASN A 219 -2.57 9.97 9.43
N ASN A 220 -3.36 8.92 9.64
CA ASN A 220 -4.74 8.98 10.13
C ASN A 220 -4.85 8.63 11.63
N ASN A 221 -3.84 8.99 12.42
CA ASN A 221 -3.80 8.75 13.88
C ASN A 221 -4.00 7.27 14.27
N GLY A 222 -3.40 6.36 13.53
CA GLY A 222 -3.49 4.91 13.75
C GLY A 222 -4.78 4.26 13.25
N LYS A 223 -5.67 5.00 12.60
CA LYS A 223 -6.94 4.47 12.07
C LYS A 223 -6.75 4.01 10.64
N ILE A 224 -6.79 2.71 10.41
CA ILE A 224 -6.75 2.14 9.08
C ILE A 224 -8.12 2.28 8.39
N GLN A 225 -8.10 2.71 7.13
CA GLN A 225 -9.26 2.70 6.24
C GLN A 225 -9.03 1.66 5.15
N SER A 226 -10.07 0.95 4.74
CA SER A 226 -9.94 0.07 3.58
C SER A 226 -9.73 0.90 2.31
N PRO A 227 -8.72 0.58 1.48
CA PRO A 227 -8.53 1.28 0.21
C PRO A 227 -9.76 1.13 -0.68
N GLU A 228 -10.25 2.24 -1.20
CA GLU A 228 -11.47 2.27 -1.99
C GLU A 228 -11.31 3.14 -3.24
N ILE A 229 -11.67 2.60 -4.40
CA ILE A 229 -11.59 3.33 -5.67
C ILE A 229 -12.96 3.76 -6.18
N ILE A 230 -14.05 3.31 -5.56
CA ILE A 230 -15.40 3.60 -5.98
C ILE A 230 -16.06 4.49 -4.94
N GLU A 231 -16.59 5.62 -5.38
CA GLU A 231 -17.41 6.48 -4.54
C GLU A 231 -18.87 6.08 -4.58
N LYS A 232 -19.40 5.75 -5.80
CA LYS A 232 -20.81 5.46 -6.00
C LYS A 232 -21.04 4.58 -7.22
N ILE A 233 -22.05 3.70 -7.14
CA ILE A 233 -22.57 2.92 -8.25
C ILE A 233 -24.05 3.23 -8.39
N GLU A 234 -24.49 3.60 -9.58
CA GLU A 234 -25.88 3.93 -9.90
C GLU A 234 -26.36 3.12 -11.10
N SER A 235 -27.67 2.87 -11.14
CA SER A 235 -28.33 2.39 -12.36
C SER A 235 -28.31 3.46 -13.45
N PHE A 236 -28.67 3.08 -14.68
CA PHE A 236 -28.84 4.05 -15.79
C PHE A 236 -29.82 5.19 -15.44
N LYS A 237 -30.87 4.88 -14.66
CA LYS A 237 -31.86 5.84 -14.17
C LYS A 237 -31.40 6.67 -12.95
N LYS A 238 -30.11 6.65 -12.64
CA LYS A 238 -29.49 7.35 -11.49
C LYS A 238 -29.99 6.91 -10.11
N GLN A 239 -30.56 5.72 -10.00
CA GLN A 239 -30.92 5.16 -8.71
C GLN A 239 -29.65 4.59 -8.05
N PRO A 240 -29.38 4.92 -6.78
CA PRO A 240 -28.19 4.43 -6.09
C PRO A 240 -28.28 2.91 -5.87
N ILE A 241 -27.22 2.20 -6.23
CA ILE A 241 -27.09 0.75 -6.01
C ILE A 241 -26.10 0.54 -4.85
N TRP A 242 -25.02 1.30 -4.83
CA TRP A 242 -24.02 1.27 -3.78
C TRP A 242 -23.39 2.64 -3.61
N GLU A 243 -23.06 3.01 -2.37
CA GLU A 243 -22.40 4.27 -2.05
C GLU A 243 -21.38 4.04 -0.93
N ASN A 244 -20.22 4.64 -1.06
CA ASN A 244 -19.18 4.57 -0.04
C ASN A 244 -19.62 5.38 1.20
N LYS A 245 -19.71 4.69 2.36
CA LYS A 245 -20.14 5.29 3.62
C LYS A 245 -19.02 6.06 4.36
N SER A 246 -17.76 5.88 3.97
CA SER A 246 -16.63 6.58 4.59
C SER A 246 -16.46 8.02 4.08
N ILE A 247 -17.20 8.41 3.03
CA ILE A 247 -17.21 9.77 2.50
C ILE A 247 -18.13 10.62 3.37
N PRO A 248 -17.64 11.70 4.01
CA PRO A 248 -18.50 12.66 4.71
C PRO A 248 -19.54 13.24 3.74
N ARG A 249 -20.78 13.31 4.16
CA ARG A 249 -21.87 13.93 3.39
C ARG A 249 -21.83 15.43 3.50
#